data_32f1daf2b11349972b2e2f17dc7acb4d
#
_entry.id   32f1daf2b11349972b2e2f17dc7acb4d
#
_cell.length_a   1.000
_cell.length_b   1.000
_cell.length_c   1.000
_cell.angle_alpha   90.00
_cell.angle_beta   90.00
_cell.angle_gamma   90.00
#
_symmetry.space_group_name_H-M   'P 1'
#
loop_
_entity.id
_entity.type
_entity.pdbx_description
1 polymer ?
#
loop_
_entity_poly.entity_id
_entity_poly.type
_entity_poly.pdbx_seq_one_letter_code
_entity_poly.pdbx_strand_id
1 'polypeptide(L)'
;RDFSEDTFRVLTAVDAAVMVIDAGKGIESQTRKLFEVCRQRGVPIFTFMNKMDRPTLEPLALLDELESVLGIQAYPMNWPLGTGTAFKGVWDRRTRMAHLYERTTGGAYRAPVATGDLEDPFVRDQLDDATHRTVCEEVEMLDGAGAEFDPGEVLAGRTTAVYFGSALNNFGVQLLLEGFLDHSAAPMPRRSRQTLISPTLETFSGFVFKIQANMDPNHRDRIAFIRVVSGRFERNMAVHHSRTGKQIRLANASKLFGQERETVDEAYAGDVVGIVGNAGFAIGDTLSEDPGIHYDEIPRFAPECFAYIENPTPADFKRFRKGLDQLLQEGVVQCFDIPDALRKVPLLGAVGPLQFEIVQYRLQSEYGAASRLEPASWTVARWIAPDAAVDSNALPHGVRAATDGHGDRVLLFPDTWSLGYYRDQNPGIQLSDLPFRGATPDDVDPA
;
A
#
# COMPACT_ATOMS: atom_id res chain seq x y z
N ARG A 1 6.73 -9.89 2.84
CA ARG A 1 5.71 -10.51 1.97
C ARG A 1 4.29 -10.26 2.52
N ASP A 2 4.09 -10.48 3.80
CA ASP A 2 2.77 -10.61 4.43
C ASP A 2 2.01 -9.28 4.62
N PHE A 3 2.68 -8.12 4.54
CA PHE A 3 2.04 -6.79 4.60
C PHE A 3 1.86 -6.13 3.22
N SER A 4 2.29 -6.80 2.16
CA SER A 4 2.26 -6.21 0.81
C SER A 4 0.85 -5.95 0.30
N GLU A 5 -0.12 -6.83 0.59
CA GLU A 5 -1.48 -6.72 0.10
C GLU A 5 -2.19 -5.45 0.61
N ASP A 6 -2.09 -5.14 1.91
CA ASP A 6 -2.66 -3.90 2.47
C ASP A 6 -1.96 -2.66 1.90
N THR A 7 -0.63 -2.71 1.75
CA THR A 7 0.13 -1.63 1.13
C THR A 7 -0.27 -1.42 -0.33
N PHE A 8 -0.45 -2.50 -1.09
CA PHE A 8 -0.92 -2.41 -2.48
C PHE A 8 -2.29 -1.75 -2.59
N ARG A 9 -3.23 -2.08 -1.69
CA ARG A 9 -4.54 -1.44 -1.63
C ARG A 9 -4.42 0.04 -1.33
N VAL A 10 -3.58 0.42 -0.37
CA VAL A 10 -3.33 1.84 -0.04
C VAL A 10 -2.73 2.58 -1.23
N LEU A 11 -1.79 1.98 -1.96
CA LEU A 11 -1.20 2.57 -3.16
C LEU A 11 -2.21 2.83 -4.29
N THR A 12 -3.38 2.17 -4.28
CA THR A 12 -4.46 2.52 -5.21
C THR A 12 -5.15 3.82 -4.88
N ALA A 13 -5.08 4.25 -3.63
CA ALA A 13 -5.80 5.42 -3.13
C ALA A 13 -4.95 6.69 -3.09
N VAL A 14 -3.70 6.64 -3.58
CA VAL A 14 -2.77 7.78 -3.54
C VAL A 14 -2.38 8.24 -4.94
N ASP A 15 -1.87 9.46 -5.05
CA ASP A 15 -1.41 10.06 -6.30
C ASP A 15 0.11 10.24 -6.33
N ALA A 16 0.79 10.07 -5.20
CA ALA A 16 2.25 10.04 -5.07
C ALA A 16 2.65 9.17 -3.87
N ALA A 17 3.88 8.70 -3.86
CA ALA A 17 4.43 7.88 -2.78
C ALA A 17 5.76 8.43 -2.28
N VAL A 18 6.02 8.29 -0.99
CA VAL A 18 7.34 8.53 -0.39
C VAL A 18 7.97 7.17 -0.09
N MET A 19 9.07 6.87 -0.77
CA MET A 19 9.87 5.68 -0.53
C MET A 19 10.95 6.00 0.52
N VAL A 20 10.88 5.37 1.68
CA VAL A 20 11.84 5.58 2.76
C VAL A 20 12.85 4.43 2.77
N ILE A 21 14.12 4.75 2.56
CA ILE A 21 15.23 3.79 2.51
C ILE A 21 16.11 3.96 3.74
N ASP A 22 16.49 2.87 4.38
CA ASP A 22 17.52 2.84 5.42
C ASP A 22 18.89 3.00 4.75
N ALA A 23 19.53 4.16 4.91
CA ALA A 23 20.81 4.46 4.27
C ALA A 23 21.94 3.51 4.66
N GLY A 24 21.82 2.78 5.79
CA GLY A 24 22.77 1.76 6.19
C GLY A 24 22.58 0.40 5.52
N LYS A 25 21.38 0.17 4.94
CA LYS A 25 21.02 -1.11 4.32
C LYS A 25 20.86 -1.04 2.80
N GLY A 26 20.56 0.16 2.25
CA GLY A 26 20.21 0.33 0.85
C GLY A 26 18.85 -0.25 0.48
N ILE A 27 18.70 -0.75 -0.75
CA ILE A 27 17.44 -1.23 -1.30
C ILE A 27 17.18 -2.69 -0.90
N GLU A 28 16.25 -2.89 0.02
CA GLU A 28 15.81 -4.22 0.45
C GLU A 28 14.82 -4.84 -0.55
N SER A 29 14.68 -6.16 -0.53
CA SER A 29 13.81 -6.91 -1.46
C SER A 29 12.35 -6.45 -1.45
N GLN A 30 11.85 -6.01 -0.30
CA GLN A 30 10.49 -5.51 -0.15
C GLN A 30 10.31 -4.15 -0.81
N THR A 31 11.29 -3.26 -0.69
CA THR A 31 11.31 -1.95 -1.37
C THR A 31 11.18 -2.12 -2.87
N ARG A 32 11.94 -3.07 -3.46
CA ARG A 32 11.89 -3.36 -4.90
C ARG A 32 10.49 -3.77 -5.36
N LYS A 33 9.81 -4.64 -4.61
CA LYS A 33 8.44 -5.08 -4.95
C LYS A 33 7.44 -3.93 -4.91
N LEU A 34 7.48 -3.10 -3.86
CA LEU A 34 6.59 -1.95 -3.74
C LEU A 34 6.87 -0.89 -4.80
N PHE A 35 8.14 -0.67 -5.13
CA PHE A 35 8.53 0.20 -6.24
C PHE A 35 7.92 -0.26 -7.56
N GLU A 36 8.01 -1.56 -7.89
CA GLU A 36 7.44 -2.11 -9.12
C GLU A 36 5.94 -1.86 -9.22
N VAL A 37 5.22 -1.97 -8.11
CA VAL A 37 3.77 -1.67 -8.07
C VAL A 37 3.49 -0.20 -8.33
N CYS A 38 4.27 0.72 -7.72
CA CYS A 38 4.13 2.14 -8.00
C CYS A 38 4.39 2.44 -9.48
N ARG A 39 5.44 1.82 -10.06
CA ARG A 39 5.80 1.98 -11.48
C ARG A 39 4.70 1.49 -12.42
N GLN A 40 4.15 0.29 -12.20
CA GLN A 40 3.06 -0.26 -13.01
C GLN A 40 1.80 0.61 -12.97
N ARG A 41 1.58 1.34 -11.87
CA ARG A 41 0.44 2.23 -11.69
C ARG A 41 0.71 3.67 -12.09
N GLY A 42 1.93 4.01 -12.49
CA GLY A 42 2.32 5.37 -12.81
C GLY A 42 2.29 6.32 -11.60
N VAL A 43 2.46 5.79 -10.37
CA VAL A 43 2.51 6.60 -9.15
C VAL A 43 3.92 7.18 -9.01
N PRO A 44 4.10 8.51 -9.07
CA PRO A 44 5.41 9.15 -8.87
C PRO A 44 5.94 8.91 -7.47
N ILE A 45 7.27 8.75 -7.38
CA ILE A 45 7.96 8.39 -6.15
C ILE A 45 8.96 9.48 -5.76
N PHE A 46 8.89 9.89 -4.49
CA PHE A 46 9.90 10.70 -3.82
C PHE A 46 10.69 9.79 -2.88
N THR A 47 12.01 9.88 -2.89
CA THR A 47 12.86 9.00 -2.07
C THR A 47 13.44 9.76 -0.88
N PHE A 48 13.36 9.17 0.31
CA PHE A 48 14.01 9.67 1.51
C PHE A 48 15.05 8.67 2.02
N MET A 49 16.33 9.03 1.90
CA MET A 49 17.46 8.30 2.47
C MET A 49 17.56 8.60 3.95
N ASN A 50 16.99 7.72 4.76
CA ASN A 50 16.80 7.91 6.19
C ASN A 50 17.96 7.32 7.00
N LYS A 51 18.09 7.79 8.23
CA LYS A 51 19.08 7.36 9.21
C LYS A 51 20.51 7.76 8.89
N MET A 52 20.69 8.92 8.26
CA MET A 52 22.01 9.49 7.99
C MET A 52 22.83 9.76 9.27
N ASP A 53 22.19 9.79 10.44
CA ASP A 53 22.80 9.91 11.77
C ASP A 53 23.42 8.61 12.32
N ARG A 54 23.39 7.53 11.53
CA ARG A 54 23.96 6.20 11.82
C ARG A 54 24.99 5.83 10.76
N PRO A 55 25.78 4.76 10.96
CA PRO A 55 26.64 4.24 9.90
C PRO A 55 25.82 3.94 8.65
N THR A 56 26.23 4.50 7.50
CA THR A 56 25.53 4.42 6.21
C THR A 56 26.46 3.91 5.13
N LEU A 57 25.86 3.51 4.01
CA LEU A 57 26.58 3.43 2.74
C LEU A 57 26.94 4.84 2.28
N GLU A 58 27.92 4.95 1.36
CA GLU A 58 28.29 6.23 0.77
C GLU A 58 27.11 6.83 -0.02
N PRO A 59 26.85 8.14 0.08
CA PRO A 59 25.70 8.77 -0.57
C PRO A 59 25.63 8.55 -2.07
N LEU A 60 26.77 8.63 -2.79
CA LEU A 60 26.85 8.35 -4.23
C LEU A 60 26.50 6.89 -4.54
N ALA A 61 26.97 5.95 -3.72
CA ALA A 61 26.64 4.53 -3.90
C ALA A 61 25.16 4.24 -3.71
N LEU A 62 24.48 4.98 -2.81
CA LEU A 62 23.03 4.88 -2.63
C LEU A 62 22.25 5.38 -3.87
N LEU A 63 22.72 6.42 -4.55
CA LEU A 63 22.15 6.88 -5.81
C LEU A 63 22.35 5.85 -6.93
N ASP A 64 23.59 5.33 -7.07
CA ASP A 64 23.89 4.26 -8.02
C ASP A 64 23.01 3.01 -7.80
N GLU A 65 22.77 2.66 -6.56
CA GLU A 65 21.91 1.53 -6.22
C GLU A 65 20.45 1.79 -6.64
N LEU A 66 19.92 3.01 -6.41
CA LEU A 66 18.59 3.39 -6.91
C LEU A 66 18.49 3.20 -8.44
N GLU A 67 19.44 3.71 -9.16
CA GLU A 67 19.45 3.66 -10.63
C GLU A 67 19.64 2.25 -11.17
N SER A 68 20.61 1.52 -10.64
CA SER A 68 20.94 0.17 -11.13
C SER A 68 19.91 -0.89 -10.73
N VAL A 69 19.34 -0.79 -9.51
CA VAL A 69 18.45 -1.82 -8.95
C VAL A 69 16.99 -1.56 -9.31
N LEU A 70 16.56 -0.29 -9.28
CA LEU A 70 15.16 0.07 -9.57
C LEU A 70 14.95 0.55 -11.00
N GLY A 71 16.02 0.94 -11.72
CA GLY A 71 15.92 1.45 -13.08
C GLY A 71 15.19 2.79 -13.18
N ILE A 72 15.33 3.63 -12.15
CA ILE A 72 14.79 4.99 -12.08
C ILE A 72 15.94 5.98 -11.88
N GLN A 73 15.95 7.09 -12.59
CA GLN A 73 16.95 8.13 -12.39
C GLN A 73 16.80 8.76 -11.00
N ALA A 74 17.92 9.04 -10.34
CA ALA A 74 17.96 9.62 -9.02
C ALA A 74 18.44 11.07 -9.08
N TYR A 75 17.59 12.04 -8.71
CA TYR A 75 17.99 13.43 -8.59
C TYR A 75 18.07 13.84 -7.12
N PRO A 76 19.30 14.06 -6.56
CA PRO A 76 19.45 14.52 -5.20
C PRO A 76 19.02 15.98 -5.08
N MET A 77 17.99 16.25 -4.30
CA MET A 77 17.47 17.57 -3.99
C MET A 77 18.28 18.27 -2.89
N ASN A 78 18.81 17.46 -1.98
CA ASN A 78 19.76 17.92 -0.97
C ASN A 78 20.93 16.93 -0.89
N TRP A 79 22.01 17.34 -0.22
CA TRP A 79 23.20 16.51 -0.02
C TRP A 79 23.59 16.46 1.45
N PRO A 80 23.99 15.30 2.01
CA PRO A 80 24.28 15.19 3.44
C PRO A 80 25.60 15.88 3.81
N LEU A 81 25.60 16.64 4.89
CA LEU A 81 26.79 17.24 5.49
C LEU A 81 27.39 16.27 6.50
N GLY A 82 28.17 15.31 5.98
CA GLY A 82 28.70 14.17 6.70
C GLY A 82 27.72 13.02 6.88
N THR A 83 28.19 11.93 7.47
CA THR A 83 27.41 10.70 7.72
C THR A 83 27.68 10.15 9.12
N GLY A 84 26.79 9.34 9.66
CA GLY A 84 26.92 8.76 10.99
C GLY A 84 27.00 9.81 12.09
N THR A 85 28.02 9.70 12.94
CA THR A 85 28.23 10.67 14.03
C THR A 85 28.65 12.06 13.55
N ALA A 86 29.21 12.14 12.34
CA ALA A 86 29.60 13.39 11.68
C ALA A 86 28.43 14.09 10.95
N PHE A 87 27.26 13.44 10.86
CA PHE A 87 26.09 14.04 10.20
C PHE A 87 25.59 15.25 10.98
N LYS A 88 25.75 16.44 10.39
CA LYS A 88 25.39 17.75 10.97
C LYS A 88 24.17 18.40 10.32
N GLY A 89 23.84 17.98 9.09
CA GLY A 89 22.79 18.63 8.33
C GLY A 89 22.77 18.21 6.88
N VAL A 90 22.16 19.06 6.06
CA VAL A 90 22.08 18.83 4.61
C VAL A 90 22.32 20.12 3.85
N TRP A 91 22.91 20.01 2.68
CA TRP A 91 23.03 21.05 1.68
C TRP A 91 21.80 21.01 0.76
N ASP A 92 20.97 22.05 0.79
CA ASP A 92 19.85 22.20 -0.14
C ASP A 92 20.38 22.71 -1.49
N ARG A 93 20.30 21.86 -2.53
CA ARG A 93 20.80 22.19 -3.87
C ARG A 93 19.98 23.28 -4.56
N ARG A 94 18.70 23.40 -4.23
CA ARG A 94 17.80 24.41 -4.81
C ARG A 94 18.14 25.81 -4.34
N THR A 95 18.33 25.98 -3.04
CA THR A 95 18.63 27.30 -2.43
C THR A 95 20.11 27.57 -2.32
N ARG A 96 20.96 26.54 -2.51
CA ARG A 96 22.42 26.58 -2.29
C ARG A 96 22.77 27.00 -0.87
N MET A 97 22.04 26.43 0.10
CA MET A 97 22.23 26.74 1.52
C MET A 97 22.43 25.44 2.31
N ALA A 98 23.38 25.45 3.21
CA ALA A 98 23.55 24.43 4.24
C ALA A 98 22.49 24.63 5.33
N HIS A 99 21.79 23.55 5.68
CA HIS A 99 20.87 23.48 6.81
C HIS A 99 21.53 22.64 7.91
N LEU A 100 22.01 23.32 8.94
CA LEU A 100 22.63 22.69 10.10
C LEU A 100 21.59 22.47 11.19
N TYR A 101 21.57 21.28 11.77
CA TYR A 101 20.58 20.89 12.76
C TYR A 101 21.21 20.65 14.13
N GLU A 102 20.53 21.13 15.18
CA GLU A 102 20.91 20.82 16.55
C GLU A 102 20.12 19.62 17.08
N ARG A 103 20.83 18.68 17.73
CA ARG A 103 20.18 17.55 18.41
C ARG A 103 19.48 18.04 19.67
N THR A 104 18.17 17.83 19.76
CA THR A 104 17.38 18.13 20.95
C THR A 104 17.09 16.87 21.75
N THR A 105 17.19 16.95 23.07
CA THR A 105 16.87 15.83 23.96
C THR A 105 15.36 15.57 23.92
N GLY A 106 14.95 14.39 23.44
CA GLY A 106 13.53 14.00 23.42
C GLY A 106 12.76 14.24 22.12
N GLY A 107 13.44 14.69 21.04
CA GLY A 107 12.84 14.92 19.74
C GLY A 107 11.98 16.19 19.71
N ALA A 108 12.50 17.30 19.23
CA ALA A 108 11.70 18.50 19.03
C ALA A 108 10.74 18.29 17.85
N TYR A 109 9.54 18.84 17.94
CA TYR A 109 8.57 18.88 16.83
C TYR A 109 9.16 19.49 15.55
N ARG A 110 10.11 20.42 15.70
CA ARG A 110 10.90 21.01 14.63
C ARG A 110 12.35 21.13 15.12
N ALA A 111 13.29 20.55 14.39
CA ALA A 111 14.71 20.71 14.72
C ALA A 111 15.11 22.18 14.54
N PRO A 112 15.83 22.77 15.49
CA PRO A 112 16.45 24.08 15.27
C PRO A 112 17.40 24.01 14.08
N VAL A 113 17.30 25.03 13.19
CA VAL A 113 18.07 25.07 11.93
C VAL A 113 18.82 26.39 11.86
N ALA A 114 20.14 26.30 11.64
CA ALA A 114 20.95 27.43 11.19
C ALA A 114 21.27 27.23 9.70
N THR A 115 21.15 28.29 8.90
CA THR A 115 21.38 28.22 7.45
C THR A 115 22.51 29.16 7.04
N GLY A 116 23.33 28.75 6.06
CA GLY A 116 24.42 29.54 5.51
C GLY A 116 25.01 28.88 4.26
N ASP A 117 25.91 29.62 3.59
CA ASP A 117 26.70 29.05 2.50
C ASP A 117 27.71 28.02 3.03
N LEU A 118 28.18 27.08 2.19
CA LEU A 118 29.20 26.11 2.59
C LEU A 118 30.53 26.77 3.01
N GLU A 119 30.82 27.91 2.45
CA GLU A 119 32.01 28.67 2.76
C GLU A 119 31.86 29.60 4.00
N ASP A 120 30.64 29.71 4.54
CA ASP A 120 30.44 30.49 5.76
C ASP A 120 31.25 29.94 6.93
N PRO A 121 31.98 30.78 7.69
CA PRO A 121 32.83 30.30 8.77
C PRO A 121 32.09 29.45 9.80
N PHE A 122 30.85 29.79 10.13
CA PHE A 122 30.06 29.03 11.10
C PHE A 122 29.63 27.65 10.57
N VAL A 123 29.48 27.46 9.25
CA VAL A 123 29.20 26.18 8.63
C VAL A 123 30.46 25.33 8.66
N ARG A 124 31.60 25.92 8.29
CA ARG A 124 32.91 25.25 8.31
C ARG A 124 33.32 24.82 9.73
N ASP A 125 33.05 25.63 10.73
CA ASP A 125 33.34 25.31 12.15
C ASP A 125 32.55 24.11 12.69
N GLN A 126 31.42 23.78 12.08
CA GLN A 126 30.60 22.60 12.43
C GLN A 126 31.05 21.30 11.76
N LEU A 127 31.80 21.39 10.66
CA LEU A 127 32.33 20.28 9.89
C LEU A 127 33.85 20.18 10.13
N ASP A 128 34.38 18.97 10.22
CA ASP A 128 35.83 18.80 10.13
C ASP A 128 36.33 19.06 8.70
N ASP A 129 37.62 19.41 8.53
CA ASP A 129 38.19 19.79 7.25
C ASP A 129 38.07 18.69 6.18
N ALA A 130 38.10 17.42 6.57
CA ALA A 130 37.96 16.30 5.64
C ALA A 130 36.51 16.20 5.14
N THR A 131 35.54 16.23 6.05
CA THR A 131 34.11 16.20 5.72
C THR A 131 33.73 17.40 4.82
N HIS A 132 34.17 18.62 5.19
CA HIS A 132 33.88 19.81 4.39
C HIS A 132 34.42 19.67 2.95
N ARG A 133 35.68 19.22 2.78
CA ARG A 133 36.29 19.01 1.47
C ARG A 133 35.52 18.00 0.66
N THR A 134 35.21 16.82 1.22
CA THR A 134 34.44 15.79 0.56
C THR A 134 33.08 16.30 0.09
N VAL A 135 32.35 17.02 0.95
CA VAL A 135 31.04 17.61 0.58
C VAL A 135 31.18 18.58 -0.58
N CYS A 136 32.19 19.48 -0.57
CA CYS A 136 32.40 20.42 -1.67
C CYS A 136 32.72 19.69 -2.99
N GLU A 137 33.60 18.67 -2.96
CA GLU A 137 33.97 17.87 -4.14
C GLU A 137 32.74 17.12 -4.70
N GLU A 138 31.92 16.52 -3.83
CA GLU A 138 30.71 15.80 -4.23
C GLU A 138 29.62 16.75 -4.80
N VAL A 139 29.42 17.92 -4.18
CA VAL A 139 28.48 18.94 -4.68
C VAL A 139 28.93 19.46 -6.06
N GLU A 140 30.23 19.75 -6.24
CA GLU A 140 30.77 20.16 -7.54
C GLU A 140 30.61 19.07 -8.60
N MET A 141 30.79 17.80 -8.24
CA MET A 141 30.57 16.66 -9.13
C MET A 141 29.10 16.57 -9.56
N LEU A 142 28.16 16.68 -8.62
CA LEU A 142 26.73 16.65 -8.89
C LEU A 142 26.27 17.82 -9.77
N ASP A 143 26.83 19.00 -9.56
CA ASP A 143 26.52 20.19 -10.36
C ASP A 143 27.18 20.06 -11.76
N GLY A 144 28.38 19.51 -11.82
CA GLY A 144 29.13 19.26 -13.07
C GLY A 144 28.52 18.14 -13.95
N ALA A 145 27.74 17.24 -13.37
CA ALA A 145 26.99 16.22 -14.11
C ALA A 145 25.90 16.81 -15.01
N GLY A 146 25.56 18.09 -14.84
CA GLY A 146 24.69 18.86 -15.74
C GLY A 146 23.22 18.46 -15.75
N ALA A 147 22.78 17.57 -14.86
CA ALA A 147 21.38 17.20 -14.75
C ALA A 147 20.61 18.33 -14.06
N GLU A 148 19.62 18.90 -14.73
CA GLU A 148 18.65 19.82 -14.13
C GLU A 148 17.46 19.07 -13.56
N PHE A 149 16.89 19.57 -12.47
CA PHE A 149 15.68 18.99 -11.89
C PHE A 149 14.49 19.28 -12.79
N ASP A 150 13.86 18.22 -13.30
CA ASP A 150 12.63 18.32 -14.07
C ASP A 150 11.47 17.67 -13.30
N PRO A 151 10.53 18.49 -12.76
CA PRO A 151 9.33 17.97 -12.11
C PRO A 151 8.48 17.08 -13.03
N GLY A 152 8.50 17.30 -14.35
CA GLY A 152 7.77 16.50 -15.32
C GLY A 152 8.29 15.06 -15.41
N GLU A 153 9.61 14.87 -15.27
CA GLU A 153 10.23 13.53 -15.23
C GLU A 153 9.88 12.79 -13.93
N VAL A 154 9.75 13.53 -12.81
CA VAL A 154 9.29 12.94 -11.54
C VAL A 154 7.84 12.50 -11.64
N LEU A 155 6.94 13.36 -12.16
CA LEU A 155 5.52 13.04 -12.36
C LEU A 155 5.32 11.90 -13.35
N ALA A 156 6.20 11.76 -14.33
CA ALA A 156 6.19 10.65 -15.29
C ALA A 156 6.79 9.35 -14.72
N GLY A 157 7.29 9.35 -13.49
CA GLY A 157 7.88 8.17 -12.84
C GLY A 157 9.22 7.73 -13.43
N ARG A 158 9.90 8.58 -14.20
CA ARG A 158 11.23 8.30 -14.77
C ARG A 158 12.38 8.74 -13.86
N THR A 159 12.13 9.76 -13.03
CA THR A 159 13.08 10.28 -12.05
C THR A 159 12.46 10.27 -10.66
N THR A 160 13.25 10.01 -9.62
CA THR A 160 12.85 10.22 -8.23
C THR A 160 13.64 11.40 -7.64
N ALA A 161 12.94 12.31 -6.96
CA ALA A 161 13.55 13.35 -6.16
C ALA A 161 14.06 12.74 -4.84
N VAL A 162 15.38 12.77 -4.61
CA VAL A 162 16.04 12.12 -3.48
C VAL A 162 16.38 13.14 -2.39
N TYR A 163 15.98 12.86 -1.17
CA TYR A 163 16.28 13.64 0.01
C TYR A 163 17.03 12.79 1.03
N PHE A 164 18.08 13.33 1.60
CA PHE A 164 18.86 12.72 2.68
C PHE A 164 18.49 13.34 4.02
N GLY A 165 18.44 12.49 5.09
CA GLY A 165 18.12 13.01 6.41
C GLY A 165 18.03 11.95 7.49
N SER A 166 17.50 12.38 8.65
CA SER A 166 17.18 11.52 9.79
C SER A 166 15.79 11.84 10.31
N ALA A 167 14.83 10.98 10.06
CA ALA A 167 13.46 11.16 10.54
C ALA A 167 13.36 11.16 12.07
N LEU A 168 14.21 10.38 12.76
CA LEU A 168 14.23 10.33 14.22
C LEU A 168 14.54 11.68 14.83
N ASN A 169 15.41 12.46 14.20
CA ASN A 169 15.86 13.77 14.67
C ASN A 169 15.15 14.93 13.95
N ASN A 170 14.24 14.64 13.01
CA ASN A 170 13.61 15.62 12.09
C ASN A 170 14.61 16.40 11.22
N PHE A 171 15.80 15.82 10.94
CA PHE A 171 16.81 16.45 10.08
C PHE A 171 16.49 16.16 8.60
N GLY A 172 16.37 17.20 7.77
CA GLY A 172 16.06 17.10 6.35
C GLY A 172 14.59 16.75 6.02
N VAL A 173 13.76 16.45 7.01
CA VAL A 173 12.34 16.07 6.79
C VAL A 173 11.54 17.26 6.26
N GLN A 174 11.81 18.47 6.72
CA GLN A 174 11.10 19.66 6.24
C GLN A 174 11.33 19.89 4.74
N LEU A 175 12.58 19.75 4.25
CA LEU A 175 12.89 19.89 2.82
C LEU A 175 12.18 18.83 1.97
N LEU A 176 12.10 17.59 2.46
CA LEU A 176 11.30 16.56 1.82
C LEU A 176 9.82 16.95 1.72
N LEU A 177 9.22 17.42 2.83
CA LEU A 177 7.79 17.77 2.85
C LEU A 177 7.50 18.97 1.94
N GLU A 178 8.35 20.00 1.96
CA GLU A 178 8.22 21.16 1.08
C GLU A 178 8.34 20.76 -0.39
N GLY A 179 9.37 19.98 -0.75
CA GLY A 179 9.53 19.50 -2.12
C GLY A 179 8.44 18.53 -2.55
N PHE A 180 7.91 17.72 -1.63
CA PHE A 180 6.75 16.86 -1.92
C PHE A 180 5.50 17.70 -2.21
N LEU A 181 5.23 18.75 -1.44
CA LEU A 181 4.10 19.66 -1.67
C LEU A 181 4.25 20.44 -2.98
N ASP A 182 5.47 20.87 -3.31
CA ASP A 182 5.73 21.65 -4.52
C ASP A 182 5.64 20.83 -5.81
N HIS A 183 5.97 19.52 -5.74
CA HIS A 183 6.20 18.70 -6.95
C HIS A 183 5.35 17.43 -7.00
N SER A 184 4.51 17.12 -6.00
CA SER A 184 3.63 15.95 -6.05
C SER A 184 2.51 16.14 -7.07
N ALA A 185 1.99 15.01 -7.57
CA ALA A 185 0.89 15.02 -8.51
C ALA A 185 -0.41 15.55 -7.87
N ALA A 186 -1.14 16.37 -8.59
CA ALA A 186 -2.56 16.60 -8.30
C ALA A 186 -3.35 15.30 -8.52
N PRO A 187 -4.56 15.17 -7.93
CA PRO A 187 -5.41 14.01 -8.16
C PRO A 187 -5.61 13.74 -9.65
N MET A 188 -5.36 12.49 -10.06
CA MET A 188 -5.44 12.10 -11.46
C MET A 188 -6.79 11.48 -11.81
N PRO A 189 -7.22 11.55 -13.10
CA PRO A 189 -8.42 10.86 -13.57
C PRO A 189 -8.33 9.35 -13.30
N ARG A 190 -9.45 8.74 -12.91
CA ARG A 190 -9.57 7.31 -12.62
C ARG A 190 -10.47 6.61 -13.62
N ARG A 191 -10.13 5.37 -13.97
CA ARG A 191 -10.93 4.57 -14.89
C ARG A 191 -12.19 4.06 -14.20
N SER A 192 -13.36 4.32 -14.80
CA SER A 192 -14.63 3.69 -14.45
C SER A 192 -15.11 2.90 -15.66
N ARG A 193 -14.95 1.59 -15.65
CA ARG A 193 -15.20 0.72 -16.81
C ARG A 193 -14.48 1.24 -18.06
N GLN A 194 -15.23 1.79 -19.04
CA GLN A 194 -14.67 2.32 -20.30
C GLN A 194 -14.45 3.85 -20.28
N THR A 195 -14.81 4.54 -19.19
CA THR A 195 -14.77 6.00 -19.09
C THR A 195 -13.73 6.46 -18.07
N LEU A 196 -13.02 7.54 -18.37
CA LEU A 196 -12.16 8.23 -17.41
C LEU A 196 -12.97 9.25 -16.64
N ILE A 197 -12.96 9.16 -15.32
CA ILE A 197 -13.62 10.12 -14.42
C ILE A 197 -12.58 11.17 -14.02
N SER A 198 -12.82 12.42 -14.42
CA SER A 198 -11.96 13.55 -14.05
C SER A 198 -12.17 13.93 -12.58
N PRO A 199 -11.11 14.28 -11.84
CA PRO A 199 -11.23 14.87 -10.51
C PRO A 199 -12.08 16.16 -10.47
N THR A 200 -12.18 16.85 -11.61
CA THR A 200 -12.97 18.10 -11.76
C THR A 200 -14.44 17.87 -12.09
N LEU A 201 -14.88 16.61 -12.23
CA LEU A 201 -16.30 16.30 -12.39
C LEU A 201 -17.07 16.71 -11.14
N GLU A 202 -18.18 17.44 -11.27
CA GLU A 202 -18.95 17.93 -10.12
C GLU A 202 -19.68 16.81 -9.34
N THR A 203 -20.03 15.73 -10.02
CA THR A 203 -20.68 14.55 -9.41
C THR A 203 -19.74 13.86 -8.44
N PHE A 204 -20.18 13.65 -7.20
CA PHE A 204 -19.41 12.89 -6.23
C PHE A 204 -19.24 11.44 -6.66
N SER A 205 -18.01 10.97 -6.56
CA SER A 205 -17.70 9.55 -6.64
C SER A 205 -16.45 9.20 -5.82
N GLY A 206 -16.42 7.97 -5.32
CA GLY A 206 -15.30 7.45 -4.55
C GLY A 206 -15.36 5.94 -4.42
N PHE A 207 -14.31 5.35 -3.89
CA PHE A 207 -14.25 3.90 -3.66
C PHE A 207 -13.63 3.56 -2.30
N VAL A 208 -14.07 2.45 -1.73
CA VAL A 208 -13.57 1.91 -0.47
C VAL A 208 -12.30 1.12 -0.75
N PHE A 209 -11.15 1.60 -0.27
CA PHE A 209 -9.87 0.93 -0.48
C PHE A 209 -9.36 0.17 0.75
N LYS A 210 -9.85 0.54 1.93
CA LYS A 210 -9.45 -0.08 3.20
C LYS A 210 -10.63 -0.12 4.16
N ILE A 211 -10.69 -1.18 4.95
CA ILE A 211 -11.60 -1.30 6.10
C ILE A 211 -10.77 -1.67 7.30
N GLN A 212 -11.01 -1.02 8.42
CA GLN A 212 -10.32 -1.31 9.67
C GLN A 212 -11.33 -1.33 10.82
N ALA A 213 -11.31 -2.41 11.63
CA ALA A 213 -12.10 -2.52 12.84
C ALA A 213 -11.23 -2.24 14.08
N ASN A 214 -11.89 -1.92 15.19
CA ASN A 214 -11.27 -1.84 16.53
C ASN A 214 -10.05 -0.92 16.62
N MET A 215 -10.03 0.21 15.91
CA MET A 215 -8.96 1.21 16.05
C MET A 215 -8.87 1.80 17.45
N ASP A 216 -9.99 1.89 18.16
CA ASP A 216 -10.05 2.24 19.56
C ASP A 216 -10.46 0.99 20.36
N PRO A 217 -9.64 0.50 21.31
CA PRO A 217 -9.97 -0.66 22.13
C PRO A 217 -11.27 -0.50 22.95
N ASN A 218 -11.69 0.74 23.22
CA ASN A 218 -12.90 1.06 23.97
C ASN A 218 -14.16 1.13 23.08
N HIS A 219 -13.97 1.31 21.77
CA HIS A 219 -15.05 1.42 20.79
C HIS A 219 -14.87 0.35 19.73
N ARG A 220 -15.83 -0.59 19.66
CA ARG A 220 -15.84 -1.65 18.63
C ARG A 220 -16.37 -1.12 17.31
N ASP A 221 -15.79 -0.01 16.85
CA ASP A 221 -16.18 0.66 15.63
C ASP A 221 -15.43 0.09 14.44
N ARG A 222 -16.10 0.11 13.33
CA ARG A 222 -15.54 -0.25 12.02
C ARG A 222 -15.50 1.01 11.16
N ILE A 223 -14.39 1.24 10.51
CA ILE A 223 -14.17 2.39 9.62
C ILE A 223 -13.88 1.89 8.23
N ALA A 224 -14.66 2.37 7.26
CA ALA A 224 -14.38 2.22 5.84
C ALA A 224 -13.71 3.49 5.32
N PHE A 225 -12.51 3.35 4.75
CA PHE A 225 -11.77 4.45 4.15
C PHE A 225 -12.13 4.58 2.68
N ILE A 226 -12.64 5.74 2.32
CA ILE A 226 -13.08 6.08 0.97
C ILE A 226 -12.09 7.08 0.38
N ARG A 227 -11.54 6.76 -0.79
CA ARG A 227 -10.85 7.73 -1.63
C ARG A 227 -11.91 8.49 -2.43
N VAL A 228 -11.97 9.81 -2.28
CA VAL A 228 -12.78 10.68 -3.14
C VAL A 228 -12.08 10.83 -4.49
N VAL A 229 -12.76 10.49 -5.57
CA VAL A 229 -12.23 10.56 -6.94
C VAL A 229 -12.71 11.81 -7.66
N SER A 230 -13.98 12.16 -7.52
CA SER A 230 -14.56 13.34 -8.15
C SER A 230 -15.60 14.00 -7.26
N GLY A 231 -15.95 15.23 -7.58
CA GLY A 231 -16.97 16.02 -6.91
C GLY A 231 -16.62 16.39 -5.48
N ARG A 232 -17.64 16.68 -4.70
CA ARG A 232 -17.54 17.05 -3.29
C ARG A 232 -18.29 16.06 -2.43
N PHE A 233 -17.59 15.48 -1.48
CA PHE A 233 -18.20 14.73 -0.39
C PHE A 233 -18.87 15.72 0.57
N GLU A 234 -20.12 15.45 0.96
CA GLU A 234 -20.82 16.16 2.02
C GLU A 234 -21.33 15.16 3.06
N ARG A 235 -21.20 15.50 4.33
CA ARG A 235 -21.70 14.65 5.42
C ARG A 235 -23.21 14.44 5.28
N ASN A 236 -23.67 13.19 5.46
CA ASN A 236 -25.07 12.76 5.30
C ASN A 236 -25.57 12.77 3.85
N MET A 237 -24.74 13.01 2.83
CA MET A 237 -25.16 12.91 1.45
C MET A 237 -25.69 11.51 1.13
N ALA A 238 -26.58 11.44 0.14
CA ALA A 238 -27.12 10.18 -0.36
C ALA A 238 -26.39 9.75 -1.62
N VAL A 239 -25.89 8.51 -1.63
CA VAL A 239 -25.13 7.95 -2.76
C VAL A 239 -25.62 6.56 -3.13
N HIS A 240 -25.39 6.17 -4.37
CA HIS A 240 -25.57 4.80 -4.82
C HIS A 240 -24.38 3.95 -4.36
N HIS A 241 -24.67 2.81 -3.79
CA HIS A 241 -23.70 1.77 -3.46
C HIS A 241 -23.71 0.71 -4.57
N SER A 242 -22.68 0.68 -5.39
CA SER A 242 -22.66 -0.11 -6.64
C SER A 242 -22.89 -1.60 -6.43
N ARG A 243 -22.25 -2.23 -5.41
CA ARG A 243 -22.36 -3.67 -5.14
C ARG A 243 -23.78 -4.09 -4.73
N THR A 244 -24.48 -3.28 -3.95
CA THR A 244 -25.82 -3.62 -3.44
C THR A 244 -26.95 -3.05 -4.30
N GLY A 245 -26.66 -2.13 -5.22
CA GLY A 245 -27.65 -1.41 -6.00
C GLY A 245 -28.56 -0.47 -5.18
N LYS A 246 -28.22 -0.23 -3.91
CA LYS A 246 -29.04 0.55 -3.00
C LYS A 246 -28.52 1.98 -2.85
N GLN A 247 -29.42 2.90 -2.59
CA GLN A 247 -29.07 4.23 -2.13
C GLN A 247 -28.83 4.20 -0.60
N ILE A 248 -27.70 4.76 -0.17
CA ILE A 248 -27.28 4.83 1.23
C ILE A 248 -26.90 6.27 1.60
N ARG A 249 -26.91 6.58 2.91
CA ARG A 249 -26.42 7.86 3.43
C ARG A 249 -25.05 7.70 4.07
N LEU A 250 -24.12 8.59 3.72
CA LEU A 250 -22.77 8.63 4.28
C LEU A 250 -22.76 9.48 5.56
N ALA A 251 -23.27 8.88 6.64
CA ALA A 251 -23.24 9.48 7.97
C ALA A 251 -21.92 9.18 8.70
N ASN A 252 -21.64 9.91 9.78
CA ASN A 252 -20.49 9.70 10.68
C ASN A 252 -19.12 9.73 9.95
N ALA A 253 -18.94 10.72 9.08
CA ALA A 253 -17.69 10.93 8.38
C ALA A 253 -16.63 11.53 9.32
N SER A 254 -15.41 10.97 9.28
CA SER A 254 -14.26 11.42 10.04
C SER A 254 -12.99 11.42 9.20
N LYS A 255 -12.13 12.40 9.40
CA LYS A 255 -10.70 12.31 9.05
C LYS A 255 -9.98 11.68 10.23
N LEU A 256 -9.04 10.83 9.93
CA LEU A 256 -8.16 10.22 10.92
C LEU A 256 -6.79 10.86 10.82
N PHE A 257 -6.36 11.50 11.89
CA PHE A 257 -5.01 12.01 12.02
C PHE A 257 -4.30 11.23 13.14
N GLY A 258 -3.56 10.20 12.75
CA GLY A 258 -3.03 9.22 13.71
C GLY A 258 -4.15 8.47 14.44
N GLN A 259 -4.28 8.68 15.76
CA GLN A 259 -5.36 8.11 16.59
C GLN A 259 -6.50 9.10 16.83
N GLU A 260 -6.34 10.36 16.45
CA GLU A 260 -7.38 11.37 16.63
C GLU A 260 -8.41 11.32 15.50
N ARG A 261 -9.68 11.47 15.88
CA ARG A 261 -10.81 11.52 14.94
C ARG A 261 -11.34 12.94 14.89
N GLU A 262 -11.31 13.52 13.72
CA GLU A 262 -11.91 14.82 13.46
C GLU A 262 -13.12 14.64 12.55
N THR A 263 -14.25 15.23 12.90
CA THR A 263 -15.44 15.18 12.05
C THR A 263 -15.23 15.94 10.77
N VAL A 264 -15.60 15.34 9.63
CA VAL A 264 -15.48 15.95 8.30
C VAL A 264 -16.86 16.27 7.77
N ASP A 265 -17.08 17.53 7.47
CA ASP A 265 -18.30 18.01 6.82
C ASP A 265 -18.17 17.95 5.29
N GLU A 266 -16.99 18.24 4.75
CA GLU A 266 -16.70 18.29 3.32
C GLU A 266 -15.34 17.64 3.01
N ALA A 267 -15.24 17.02 1.83
CA ALA A 267 -13.98 16.53 1.27
C ALA A 267 -14.03 16.57 -0.26
N TYR A 268 -12.88 16.68 -0.89
CA TYR A 268 -12.75 16.89 -2.34
C TYR A 268 -11.95 15.76 -2.99
N ALA A 269 -11.95 15.74 -4.32
CA ALA A 269 -11.15 14.80 -5.10
C ALA A 269 -9.70 14.78 -4.60
N GLY A 270 -9.18 13.60 -4.29
CA GLY A 270 -7.87 13.43 -3.66
C GLY A 270 -7.92 13.14 -2.16
N ASP A 271 -8.96 13.59 -1.46
CA ASP A 271 -9.11 13.35 -0.03
C ASP A 271 -9.46 11.89 0.30
N VAL A 272 -9.16 11.53 1.52
CA VAL A 272 -9.58 10.25 2.14
C VAL A 272 -10.54 10.54 3.29
N VAL A 273 -11.71 9.92 3.24
CA VAL A 273 -12.76 10.05 4.27
C VAL A 273 -13.00 8.69 4.92
N GLY A 274 -13.02 8.64 6.25
CA GLY A 274 -13.41 7.46 7.02
C GLY A 274 -14.89 7.50 7.38
N ILE A 275 -15.66 6.49 7.01
CA ILE A 275 -17.05 6.34 7.42
C ILE A 275 -17.14 5.32 8.56
N VAL A 276 -17.59 5.78 9.72
CA VAL A 276 -17.67 4.98 10.96
C VAL A 276 -19.03 4.29 11.09
N GLY A 277 -19.02 3.03 11.51
CA GLY A 277 -20.22 2.32 11.99
C GLY A 277 -21.08 1.68 10.90
N ASN A 278 -20.77 1.77 9.61
CA ASN A 278 -21.54 1.09 8.56
C ASN A 278 -21.00 -0.31 8.28
N ALA A 279 -21.73 -1.32 8.71
CA ALA A 279 -21.33 -2.73 8.54
C ALA A 279 -21.50 -3.27 7.10
N GLY A 280 -22.04 -2.47 6.16
CA GLY A 280 -22.39 -2.92 4.80
C GLY A 280 -21.30 -2.74 3.77
N PHE A 281 -20.21 -2.03 4.06
CA PHE A 281 -19.14 -1.79 3.12
C PHE A 281 -18.20 -2.99 2.97
N ALA A 282 -17.68 -3.17 1.75
CA ALA A 282 -16.59 -4.07 1.42
C ALA A 282 -15.48 -3.29 0.68
N ILE A 283 -14.27 -3.82 0.71
CA ILE A 283 -13.15 -3.27 -0.07
C ILE A 283 -13.51 -3.39 -1.56
N GLY A 284 -13.30 -2.30 -2.32
CA GLY A 284 -13.66 -2.19 -3.73
C GLY A 284 -15.08 -1.64 -3.99
N ASP A 285 -15.87 -1.40 -2.96
CA ASP A 285 -17.20 -0.79 -3.15
C ASP A 285 -17.07 0.62 -3.74
N THR A 286 -17.81 0.88 -4.80
CA THR A 286 -17.95 2.22 -5.37
C THR A 286 -19.17 2.91 -4.81
N LEU A 287 -18.99 4.17 -4.44
CA LEU A 287 -20.00 5.06 -3.89
C LEU A 287 -20.06 6.30 -4.78
N SER A 288 -21.23 6.59 -5.37
CA SER A 288 -21.38 7.71 -6.30
C SER A 288 -22.82 8.24 -6.31
N GLU A 289 -23.00 9.51 -6.66
CA GLU A 289 -24.31 10.07 -7.00
C GLU A 289 -24.82 9.53 -8.33
N ASP A 290 -23.91 9.16 -9.26
CA ASP A 290 -24.25 8.53 -10.53
C ASP A 290 -24.08 7.00 -10.43
N PRO A 291 -25.18 6.22 -10.59
CA PRO A 291 -25.11 4.76 -10.55
C PRO A 291 -24.30 4.13 -11.71
N GLY A 292 -23.99 4.90 -12.76
CA GLY A 292 -23.17 4.46 -13.90
C GLY A 292 -21.69 4.39 -13.60
N ILE A 293 -21.23 5.08 -12.54
CA ILE A 293 -19.81 5.06 -12.15
C ILE A 293 -19.49 3.82 -11.33
N HIS A 294 -18.45 3.11 -11.76
CA HIS A 294 -17.96 1.91 -11.06
C HIS A 294 -16.44 1.79 -11.19
N TYR A 295 -15.75 1.74 -10.04
CA TYR A 295 -14.29 1.55 -9.97
C TYR A 295 -13.95 0.09 -9.68
N ASP A 296 -12.98 -0.45 -10.42
CA ASP A 296 -12.46 -1.80 -10.24
C ASP A 296 -10.93 -1.78 -10.11
N GLU A 297 -10.43 -0.81 -9.35
CA GLU A 297 -9.00 -0.51 -9.24
C GLU A 297 -8.30 -1.27 -8.10
N ILE A 298 -9.05 -1.90 -7.19
CA ILE A 298 -8.44 -2.57 -6.03
C ILE A 298 -7.80 -3.88 -6.49
N PRO A 299 -6.47 -4.04 -6.34
CA PRO A 299 -5.80 -5.26 -6.73
C PRO A 299 -6.27 -6.42 -5.87
N ARG A 300 -6.48 -7.53 -6.50
CA ARG A 300 -6.75 -8.82 -5.86
C ARG A 300 -5.51 -9.68 -6.02
N PHE A 301 -5.23 -10.51 -5.04
CA PHE A 301 -4.07 -11.40 -5.06
C PHE A 301 -4.54 -12.84 -4.90
N ALA A 302 -3.99 -13.72 -5.74
CA ALA A 302 -4.17 -15.13 -5.53
C ALA A 302 -3.43 -15.56 -4.25
N PRO A 303 -4.06 -16.35 -3.37
CA PRO A 303 -3.37 -16.87 -2.20
C PRO A 303 -2.31 -17.89 -2.60
N GLU A 304 -1.18 -17.83 -1.90
CA GLU A 304 -0.03 -18.73 -2.07
C GLU A 304 0.08 -19.78 -0.94
N CYS A 305 -0.71 -19.63 0.12
CA CYS A 305 -0.76 -20.57 1.23
C CYS A 305 -2.18 -20.68 1.81
N PHE A 306 -2.48 -21.84 2.37
CA PHE A 306 -3.81 -22.15 2.87
C PHE A 306 -3.73 -22.83 4.24
N ALA A 307 -4.70 -22.55 5.11
CA ALA A 307 -4.85 -23.19 6.40
C ALA A 307 -6.31 -23.26 6.85
N TYR A 308 -6.68 -24.36 7.46
CA TYR A 308 -7.95 -24.44 8.16
C TYR A 308 -7.85 -23.71 9.51
N ILE A 309 -8.94 -23.05 9.92
CA ILE A 309 -9.02 -22.38 11.21
C ILE A 309 -10.17 -22.92 12.03
N GLU A 310 -9.88 -23.35 13.26
CA GLU A 310 -10.86 -23.91 14.18
C GLU A 310 -10.88 -23.12 15.48
N ASN A 311 -12.05 -23.11 16.11
CA ASN A 311 -12.17 -22.68 17.51
C ASN A 311 -12.09 -23.93 18.42
N PRO A 312 -11.05 -24.07 19.26
CA PRO A 312 -10.92 -25.20 20.17
C PRO A 312 -11.86 -25.13 21.39
N THR A 313 -12.49 -23.94 21.63
CA THR A 313 -13.28 -23.67 22.83
C THR A 313 -14.72 -23.38 22.46
N PRO A 314 -15.67 -24.33 22.61
CA PRO A 314 -17.08 -24.13 22.19
C PRO A 314 -17.75 -22.90 22.81
N ALA A 315 -17.37 -22.52 24.04
CA ALA A 315 -17.90 -21.33 24.73
C ALA A 315 -17.59 -20.03 23.98
N ASP A 316 -16.54 -19.98 23.20
CA ASP A 316 -16.07 -18.78 22.48
C ASP A 316 -16.55 -18.72 21.03
N PHE A 317 -17.31 -19.72 20.57
CA PHE A 317 -17.69 -19.87 19.18
C PHE A 317 -18.36 -18.61 18.56
N LYS A 318 -19.24 -17.94 19.31
CA LYS A 318 -19.88 -16.70 18.83
C LYS A 318 -18.88 -15.56 18.65
N ARG A 319 -17.90 -15.44 19.57
CA ARG A 319 -16.84 -14.44 19.52
C ARG A 319 -15.87 -14.73 18.39
N PHE A 320 -15.47 -16.00 18.25
CA PHE A 320 -14.63 -16.49 17.16
C PHE A 320 -15.26 -16.19 15.80
N ARG A 321 -16.52 -16.60 15.59
CA ARG A 321 -17.21 -16.38 14.31
C ARG A 321 -17.31 -14.90 13.98
N LYS A 322 -17.74 -14.07 14.94
CA LYS A 322 -17.83 -12.62 14.75
C LYS A 322 -16.46 -12.01 14.42
N GLY A 323 -15.41 -12.40 15.13
CA GLY A 323 -14.04 -11.90 14.89
C GLY A 323 -13.54 -12.32 13.52
N LEU A 324 -13.70 -13.60 13.14
CA LEU A 324 -13.30 -14.09 11.83
C LEU A 324 -14.04 -13.37 10.71
N ASP A 325 -15.37 -13.22 10.80
CA ASP A 325 -16.17 -12.50 9.80
C ASP A 325 -15.68 -11.04 9.62
N GLN A 326 -15.28 -10.37 10.71
CA GLN A 326 -14.74 -9.01 10.65
C GLN A 326 -13.36 -8.96 9.99
N LEU A 327 -12.45 -9.88 10.33
CA LEU A 327 -11.10 -9.95 9.74
C LEU A 327 -11.16 -10.31 8.24
N LEU A 328 -12.10 -11.15 7.83
CA LEU A 328 -12.36 -11.45 6.41
C LEU A 328 -12.84 -10.20 5.66
N GLN A 329 -13.72 -9.41 6.28
CA GLN A 329 -14.21 -8.17 5.68
C GLN A 329 -13.14 -7.08 5.59
N GLU A 330 -12.16 -7.09 6.49
CA GLU A 330 -10.96 -6.23 6.39
C GLU A 330 -9.99 -6.71 5.31
N GLY A 331 -10.22 -7.92 4.75
CA GLY A 331 -9.36 -8.52 3.73
C GLY A 331 -7.98 -8.94 4.26
N VAL A 332 -7.86 -9.25 5.55
CA VAL A 332 -6.60 -9.77 6.13
C VAL A 332 -6.24 -11.12 5.50
N VAL A 333 -7.24 -11.95 5.26
CA VAL A 333 -7.16 -13.25 4.58
C VAL A 333 -8.42 -13.46 3.74
N GLN A 334 -8.35 -14.38 2.79
CA GLN A 334 -9.51 -14.83 2.01
C GLN A 334 -10.10 -16.09 2.64
N CYS A 335 -11.38 -16.38 2.40
CA CYS A 335 -12.04 -17.58 2.86
C CYS A 335 -12.54 -18.39 1.67
N PHE A 336 -12.36 -19.72 1.74
CA PHE A 336 -12.80 -20.66 0.72
C PHE A 336 -13.69 -21.72 1.34
N ASP A 337 -14.74 -22.11 0.62
CA ASP A 337 -15.63 -23.20 0.99
C ASP A 337 -15.41 -24.38 0.03
N ILE A 338 -15.19 -25.57 0.58
CA ILE A 338 -15.08 -26.82 -0.19
C ILE A 338 -16.41 -27.56 -0.04
N PRO A 339 -17.23 -27.66 -1.11
CA PRO A 339 -18.61 -28.19 -1.02
C PRO A 339 -18.71 -29.58 -0.41
N ASP A 340 -17.77 -30.49 -0.75
CA ASP A 340 -17.79 -31.88 -0.36
C ASP A 340 -16.87 -32.20 0.84
N ALA A 341 -16.48 -31.18 1.61
CA ALA A 341 -15.67 -31.42 2.78
C ALA A 341 -16.45 -32.12 3.89
N LEU A 342 -15.90 -33.22 4.40
CA LEU A 342 -16.46 -33.98 5.54
C LEU A 342 -16.54 -33.11 6.81
N ARG A 343 -15.77 -32.04 6.87
CA ARG A 343 -15.67 -31.10 7.98
C ARG A 343 -15.93 -29.68 7.47
N LYS A 344 -16.97 -29.03 7.96
CA LYS A 344 -17.27 -27.62 7.65
C LYS A 344 -16.40 -26.67 8.50
N VAL A 345 -15.12 -26.68 8.25
CA VAL A 345 -14.14 -25.79 8.88
C VAL A 345 -13.73 -24.74 7.84
N PRO A 346 -13.70 -23.43 8.17
CA PRO A 346 -13.26 -22.40 7.23
C PRO A 346 -11.84 -22.68 6.74
N LEU A 347 -11.65 -22.67 5.42
CA LEU A 347 -10.34 -22.71 4.78
C LEU A 347 -9.93 -21.27 4.47
N LEU A 348 -8.85 -20.82 5.07
CA LEU A 348 -8.28 -19.51 4.81
C LEU A 348 -7.21 -19.60 3.74
N GLY A 349 -7.15 -18.59 2.86
CA GLY A 349 -6.08 -18.38 1.91
C GLY A 349 -5.39 -17.05 2.16
N ALA A 350 -4.06 -17.02 2.05
CA ALA A 350 -3.23 -15.85 2.28
C ALA A 350 -2.06 -15.81 1.28
N VAL A 351 -1.50 -14.63 1.06
CA VAL A 351 -0.28 -14.44 0.26
C VAL A 351 0.96 -14.90 1.03
N GLY A 352 0.91 -14.87 2.37
CA GLY A 352 1.99 -15.33 3.22
C GLY A 352 1.51 -15.84 4.58
N PRO A 353 2.29 -16.75 5.23
CA PRO A 353 1.89 -17.44 6.45
C PRO A 353 1.71 -16.50 7.66
N LEU A 354 2.42 -15.38 7.72
CA LEU A 354 2.30 -14.41 8.82
C LEU A 354 0.88 -13.82 8.91
N GLN A 355 0.13 -13.74 7.80
CA GLN A 355 -1.26 -13.27 7.82
C GLN A 355 -2.15 -14.19 8.69
N PHE A 356 -1.89 -15.49 8.72
CA PHE A 356 -2.59 -16.42 9.59
C PHE A 356 -2.27 -16.19 11.07
N GLU A 357 -1.01 -15.91 11.40
CA GLU A 357 -0.58 -15.57 12.76
C GLU A 357 -1.24 -14.28 13.23
N ILE A 358 -1.34 -13.27 12.36
CA ILE A 358 -2.07 -12.02 12.62
C ILE A 358 -3.55 -12.31 12.92
N VAL A 359 -4.20 -13.16 12.13
CA VAL A 359 -5.59 -13.56 12.37
C VAL A 359 -5.74 -14.21 13.75
N GLN A 360 -4.85 -15.16 14.11
CA GLN A 360 -4.87 -15.80 15.42
C GLN A 360 -4.67 -14.79 16.56
N TYR A 361 -3.64 -13.95 16.43
CA TYR A 361 -3.33 -12.93 17.44
C TYR A 361 -4.51 -11.97 17.63
N ARG A 362 -5.12 -11.48 16.56
CA ARG A 362 -6.24 -10.56 16.60
C ARG A 362 -7.52 -11.21 17.13
N LEU A 363 -7.80 -12.47 16.77
CA LEU A 363 -8.91 -13.23 17.35
C LEU A 363 -8.77 -13.35 18.87
N GLN A 364 -7.56 -13.60 19.37
CA GLN A 364 -7.31 -13.70 20.81
C GLN A 364 -7.34 -12.33 21.49
N SER A 365 -6.63 -11.33 20.96
CA SER A 365 -6.45 -10.03 21.61
C SER A 365 -7.70 -9.14 21.54
N GLU A 366 -8.41 -9.11 20.41
CA GLU A 366 -9.54 -8.21 20.18
C GLU A 366 -10.88 -8.86 20.53
N TYR A 367 -11.01 -10.18 20.33
CA TYR A 367 -12.29 -10.90 20.51
C TYR A 367 -12.27 -11.87 21.69
N GLY A 368 -11.11 -12.13 22.29
CA GLY A 368 -10.94 -13.10 23.38
C GLY A 368 -11.34 -14.52 22.94
N ALA A 369 -11.06 -14.86 21.69
CA ALA A 369 -11.40 -16.15 21.10
C ALA A 369 -10.14 -16.89 20.67
N ALA A 370 -9.86 -18.03 21.33
CA ALA A 370 -8.77 -18.91 20.93
C ALA A 370 -9.04 -19.52 19.54
N SER A 371 -7.96 -19.71 18.77
CA SER A 371 -8.04 -20.37 17.47
C SER A 371 -6.86 -21.31 17.26
N ARG A 372 -7.07 -22.33 16.45
CA ARG A 372 -6.05 -23.30 16.03
C ARG A 372 -6.00 -23.32 14.52
N LEU A 373 -4.82 -23.23 13.96
CA LEU A 373 -4.53 -23.35 12.54
C LEU A 373 -4.02 -24.76 12.22
N GLU A 374 -4.51 -25.29 11.11
CA GLU A 374 -4.03 -26.54 10.53
C GLU A 374 -3.65 -26.26 9.07
N PRO A 375 -2.33 -26.26 8.71
CA PRO A 375 -1.90 -25.99 7.35
C PRO A 375 -2.53 -26.95 6.34
N ALA A 376 -2.93 -26.44 5.19
CA ALA A 376 -3.40 -27.22 4.06
C ALA A 376 -2.29 -27.34 2.99
N SER A 377 -2.41 -28.36 2.14
CA SER A 377 -1.35 -28.72 1.18
C SER A 377 -1.40 -27.95 -0.14
N TRP A 378 -2.33 -26.99 -0.30
CA TRP A 378 -2.44 -26.21 -1.52
C TRP A 378 -1.54 -24.96 -1.47
N THR A 379 -0.99 -24.61 -2.64
CA THR A 379 -0.16 -23.40 -2.79
C THR A 379 -0.59 -22.53 -3.96
N VAL A 380 -1.53 -23.01 -4.79
CA VAL A 380 -1.98 -22.30 -5.99
C VAL A 380 -3.51 -22.31 -6.06
N ALA A 381 -4.10 -21.14 -6.26
CA ALA A 381 -5.52 -20.98 -6.56
C ALA A 381 -5.70 -20.46 -7.99
N ARG A 382 -6.70 -20.99 -8.72
CA ARG A 382 -7.11 -20.51 -10.04
C ARG A 382 -8.62 -20.45 -10.12
N TRP A 383 -9.14 -19.29 -10.47
CA TRP A 383 -10.56 -19.09 -10.71
C TRP A 383 -10.95 -19.68 -12.06
N ILE A 384 -12.14 -20.22 -12.11
CA ILE A 384 -12.71 -20.90 -13.28
C ILE A 384 -13.69 -19.94 -13.94
N ALA A 385 -13.67 -19.82 -15.27
CA ALA A 385 -14.67 -19.07 -16.01
C ALA A 385 -16.10 -19.54 -15.63
N PRO A 386 -17.07 -18.62 -15.46
CA PRO A 386 -18.41 -18.93 -14.95
C PRO A 386 -19.16 -19.99 -15.78
N ASP A 387 -18.91 -20.03 -17.09
CA ASP A 387 -19.52 -20.92 -18.08
C ASP A 387 -18.76 -22.26 -18.26
N ALA A 388 -17.56 -22.38 -17.67
CA ALA A 388 -16.76 -23.59 -17.82
C ALA A 388 -17.35 -24.78 -17.02
N ALA A 389 -17.52 -25.92 -17.68
CA ALA A 389 -17.94 -27.17 -17.05
C ALA A 389 -16.72 -27.87 -16.45
N VAL A 390 -16.68 -28.00 -15.14
CA VAL A 390 -15.64 -28.74 -14.40
C VAL A 390 -16.33 -29.90 -13.66
N ASP A 391 -15.92 -31.12 -13.96
CA ASP A 391 -16.36 -32.31 -13.22
C ASP A 391 -15.48 -32.47 -11.96
N SER A 392 -16.05 -32.19 -10.80
CA SER A 392 -15.36 -32.32 -9.51
C SER A 392 -14.88 -33.76 -9.22
N ASN A 393 -15.48 -34.79 -9.83
CA ASN A 393 -15.08 -36.16 -9.65
C ASN A 393 -13.90 -36.58 -10.54
N ALA A 394 -13.62 -35.83 -11.60
CA ALA A 394 -12.53 -36.07 -12.54
C ALA A 394 -11.27 -35.25 -12.25
N LEU A 395 -11.23 -34.57 -11.12
CA LEU A 395 -10.06 -33.74 -10.74
C LEU A 395 -8.85 -34.63 -10.41
N PRO A 396 -7.63 -34.23 -10.81
CA PRO A 396 -6.41 -34.92 -10.44
C PRO A 396 -6.24 -35.02 -8.93
N HIS A 397 -5.44 -36.02 -8.50
CA HIS A 397 -5.16 -36.23 -7.08
C HIS A 397 -4.58 -34.96 -6.42
N GLY A 398 -5.16 -34.57 -5.30
CA GLY A 398 -4.75 -33.38 -4.54
C GLY A 398 -5.40 -32.08 -5.01
N VAL A 399 -5.95 -31.98 -6.21
CA VAL A 399 -6.73 -30.83 -6.68
C VAL A 399 -8.11 -30.82 -6.06
N ARG A 400 -8.62 -29.65 -5.67
CA ARG A 400 -9.97 -29.50 -5.10
C ARG A 400 -10.71 -28.33 -5.73
N ALA A 401 -11.99 -28.53 -5.98
CA ALA A 401 -12.90 -27.44 -6.28
C ALA A 401 -13.37 -26.79 -4.98
N ALA A 402 -13.40 -25.48 -5.00
CA ALA A 402 -13.87 -24.65 -3.90
C ALA A 402 -14.64 -23.43 -4.45
N THR A 403 -15.26 -22.69 -3.56
CA THR A 403 -15.81 -21.36 -3.86
C THR A 403 -15.16 -20.32 -2.93
N ASP A 404 -14.90 -19.15 -3.44
CA ASP A 404 -14.40 -18.03 -2.61
C ASP A 404 -15.54 -17.39 -1.81
N GLY A 405 -15.20 -16.40 -0.95
CA GLY A 405 -16.17 -15.69 -0.12
C GLY A 405 -17.23 -14.88 -0.90
N HIS A 406 -17.08 -14.74 -2.22
CA HIS A 406 -18.04 -14.10 -3.13
C HIS A 406 -18.89 -15.11 -3.91
N GLY A 407 -18.60 -16.40 -3.76
CA GLY A 407 -19.26 -17.48 -4.49
C GLY A 407 -18.67 -17.79 -5.86
N ASP A 408 -17.50 -17.21 -6.18
CA ASP A 408 -16.80 -17.52 -7.44
C ASP A 408 -16.08 -18.86 -7.33
N ARG A 409 -16.15 -19.65 -8.42
CA ARG A 409 -15.58 -21.00 -8.47
C ARG A 409 -14.07 -20.95 -8.62
N VAL A 410 -13.35 -21.76 -7.83
CA VAL A 410 -11.89 -21.82 -7.80
C VAL A 410 -11.40 -23.26 -7.74
N LEU A 411 -10.28 -23.56 -8.38
CA LEU A 411 -9.53 -24.80 -8.21
C LEU A 411 -8.30 -24.51 -7.35
N LEU A 412 -8.08 -25.37 -6.35
CA LEU A 412 -6.93 -25.35 -5.47
C LEU A 412 -5.97 -26.46 -5.89
N PHE A 413 -4.72 -26.08 -6.20
CA PHE A 413 -3.67 -27.00 -6.64
C PHE A 413 -2.57 -27.12 -5.57
N PRO A 414 -2.02 -28.32 -5.35
CA PRO A 414 -0.88 -28.53 -4.45
C PRO A 414 0.35 -27.69 -4.87
N ASP A 415 0.60 -27.59 -6.18
CA ASP A 415 1.76 -26.94 -6.76
C ASP A 415 1.53 -26.49 -8.21
N THR A 416 2.49 -25.77 -8.77
CA THR A 416 2.46 -25.28 -10.16
C THR A 416 2.54 -26.39 -11.20
N TRP A 417 3.18 -27.54 -10.87
CA TRP A 417 3.23 -28.69 -11.76
C TRP A 417 1.83 -29.29 -11.95
N SER A 418 1.10 -29.48 -10.85
CA SER A 418 -0.29 -29.96 -10.88
C SER A 418 -1.21 -29.06 -11.69
N LEU A 419 -1.00 -27.73 -11.62
CA LEU A 419 -1.70 -26.75 -12.44
C LEU A 419 -1.37 -26.94 -13.93
N GLY A 420 -0.07 -27.05 -14.27
CA GLY A 420 0.37 -27.30 -15.66
C GLY A 420 -0.24 -28.58 -16.23
N TYR A 421 -0.13 -29.68 -15.47
CA TYR A 421 -0.73 -30.95 -15.87
C TYR A 421 -2.25 -30.84 -16.12
N TYR A 422 -2.97 -30.13 -15.24
CA TYR A 422 -4.41 -29.93 -15.40
C TYR A 422 -4.74 -29.11 -16.66
N ARG A 423 -3.99 -28.04 -16.95
CA ARG A 423 -4.16 -27.23 -18.16
C ARG A 423 -3.97 -28.05 -19.43
N ASP A 424 -2.93 -28.88 -19.48
CA ASP A 424 -2.62 -29.73 -20.64
C ASP A 424 -3.74 -30.74 -20.93
N GLN A 425 -4.40 -31.25 -19.89
CA GLN A 425 -5.50 -32.21 -20.02
C GLN A 425 -6.84 -31.52 -20.32
N ASN A 426 -6.96 -30.22 -20.05
CA ASN A 426 -8.23 -29.48 -20.16
C ASN A 426 -8.04 -28.13 -20.91
N PRO A 427 -7.57 -28.14 -22.16
CA PRO A 427 -7.23 -26.90 -22.90
C PRO A 427 -8.44 -25.99 -23.17
N GLY A 428 -9.67 -26.48 -23.00
CA GLY A 428 -10.89 -25.67 -23.14
C GLY A 428 -11.34 -24.97 -21.87
N ILE A 429 -10.69 -25.20 -20.73
CA ILE A 429 -11.06 -24.56 -19.46
C ILE A 429 -10.20 -23.34 -19.25
N GLN A 430 -10.83 -22.16 -19.26
CA GLN A 430 -10.15 -20.92 -18.91
C GLN A 430 -9.97 -20.83 -17.39
N LEU A 431 -8.70 -20.64 -16.98
CA LEU A 431 -8.28 -20.43 -15.61
C LEU A 431 -7.62 -19.06 -15.49
N SER A 432 -7.90 -18.34 -14.41
CA SER A 432 -7.33 -17.02 -14.12
C SER A 432 -6.74 -16.97 -12.71
N ASP A 433 -5.71 -16.16 -12.53
CA ASP A 433 -5.16 -15.83 -11.21
C ASP A 433 -6.13 -15.04 -10.35
N LEU A 434 -7.14 -14.41 -10.98
CA LEU A 434 -8.11 -13.54 -10.34
C LEU A 434 -9.54 -14.00 -10.68
N PRO A 435 -10.55 -13.68 -9.83
CA PRO A 435 -11.95 -13.89 -10.17
C PRO A 435 -12.33 -13.21 -11.49
N PHE A 436 -13.12 -13.89 -12.32
CA PHE A 436 -13.58 -13.35 -13.61
C PHE A 436 -14.53 -12.15 -13.51
N ARG A 437 -14.91 -11.71 -12.31
CA ARG A 437 -15.72 -10.50 -12.11
C ARG A 437 -14.88 -9.26 -12.39
N GLY A 438 -15.23 -8.54 -13.45
CA GLY A 438 -14.54 -7.31 -13.85
C GLY A 438 -13.19 -7.54 -14.54
N ALA A 439 -12.86 -8.77 -14.90
CA ALA A 439 -11.69 -9.05 -15.73
C ALA A 439 -11.85 -8.38 -17.09
N THR A 440 -10.86 -7.58 -17.49
CA THR A 440 -10.72 -7.16 -18.88
C THR A 440 -10.17 -8.34 -19.69
N PRO A 441 -10.37 -8.38 -21.03
CA PRO A 441 -9.80 -9.43 -21.87
C PRO A 441 -8.28 -9.60 -21.74
N ASP A 442 -7.57 -8.59 -21.24
CA ASP A 442 -6.12 -8.57 -21.04
C ASP A 442 -5.68 -9.22 -19.71
N ASP A 443 -6.61 -9.50 -18.79
CA ASP A 443 -6.34 -10.16 -17.51
C ASP A 443 -6.43 -11.70 -17.61
N VAL A 444 -6.72 -12.23 -18.80
CA VAL A 444 -6.77 -13.66 -19.04
C VAL A 444 -5.36 -14.11 -19.42
N ASP A 445 -4.81 -15.05 -18.64
CA ASP A 445 -3.51 -15.68 -18.90
C ASP A 445 -3.46 -16.17 -20.36
N PRO A 446 -2.49 -15.78 -21.19
CA PRO A 446 -2.36 -16.35 -22.52
C PRO A 446 -2.06 -17.84 -22.40
N ALA A 447 -2.82 -18.64 -23.13
CA ALA A 447 -2.75 -20.10 -23.18
C ALA A 447 -1.36 -20.64 -23.54
#